data_8c1c7f70e53db3fe4c5bc3197546a64c
#
_entry.id   8c1c7f70e53db3fe4c5bc3197546a64c
#
_cell.length_a   1.000
_cell.length_b   1.000
_cell.length_c   1.000
_cell.angle_alpha   90.00
_cell.angle_beta   90.00
_cell.angle_gamma   90.00
#
_symmetry.space_group_name_H-M   'P 1'
#
loop_
_entity.id
_entity.type
_entity.pdbx_description
1 polymer ?
#
loop_
_entity_poly.entity_id
_entity_poly.type
_entity_poly.pdbx_seq_one_letter_code
_entity_poly.pdbx_strand_id
1 'polypeptide(L)'
;RDLVRSRGLGDVYKRQAYYCGHVYGSLGYMDKSIYNKKHNHDKFRKLLNVCIEENKNSLVVKHHKEKYDGKFPIWVIIEFFSMGMLSYFYADLQSGDQKYIAKEIYDTSVACLKSWLRCITDLRNRCAHYSRLYYWSFTALPKMPKESVAPQNRKLFSQILVLKRLYPDKKEWNSKVMTELRAVIEEYEDDISLKHIGFPQDWYEQLER
;
A
#
# COMPACT_ATOMS: atom_id res chain seq x y z
N ARG A 1 12.72 0.99 -10.98
CA ARG A 1 11.42 0.30 -11.13
C ARG A 1 11.19 -0.81 -10.10
N ASP A 2 12.25 -1.44 -9.56
CA ASP A 2 12.16 -2.63 -8.71
C ASP A 2 12.14 -2.35 -7.20
N LEU A 3 12.58 -1.16 -6.76
CA LEU A 3 12.61 -0.78 -5.33
C LEU A 3 11.23 -0.64 -4.68
N VAL A 4 10.19 -0.32 -5.45
CA VAL A 4 8.81 -0.20 -4.95
C VAL A 4 8.07 -1.56 -4.97
N ARG A 5 8.55 -2.52 -5.75
CA ARG A 5 8.03 -3.90 -5.78
C ARG A 5 8.68 -4.83 -4.76
N SER A 6 9.89 -4.55 -4.34
CA SER A 6 10.67 -5.42 -3.49
C SER A 6 10.64 -4.98 -2.02
N ARG A 7 10.00 -5.74 -1.19
CA ARG A 7 10.08 -5.86 0.27
C ARG A 7 9.27 -4.92 1.17
N GLY A 8 8.96 -3.66 0.82
CA GLY A 8 8.22 -2.79 1.75
C GLY A 8 6.71 -2.76 1.48
N LEU A 9 6.30 -2.17 0.37
CA LEU A 9 4.88 -1.99 0.04
C LEU A 9 4.20 -3.26 -0.48
N GLY A 10 4.96 -4.15 -1.15
CA GLY A 10 4.45 -5.45 -1.60
C GLY A 10 3.98 -6.32 -0.45
N ASP A 11 4.68 -6.30 0.68
CA ASP A 11 4.34 -7.11 1.85
C ASP A 11 3.03 -6.67 2.52
N VAL A 12 2.69 -5.38 2.46
CA VAL A 12 1.41 -4.87 2.99
C VAL A 12 0.22 -5.59 2.32
N TYR A 13 0.29 -5.78 1.02
CA TYR A 13 -0.80 -6.41 0.25
C TYR A 13 -0.73 -7.92 0.25
N LYS A 14 0.46 -8.49 0.29
CA LYS A 14 0.65 -9.95 0.42
C LYS A 14 0.03 -10.49 1.70
N ARG A 15 0.18 -9.79 2.82
CA ARG A 15 -0.45 -10.19 4.09
C ARG A 15 -1.97 -10.27 3.98
N GLN A 16 -2.60 -9.33 3.29
CA GLN A 16 -4.06 -9.36 3.04
C GLN A 16 -4.44 -10.53 2.15
N ALA A 17 -3.65 -10.81 1.10
CA ALA A 17 -3.88 -11.95 0.21
C ALA A 17 -3.72 -13.28 0.93
N TYR A 18 -2.69 -13.42 1.77
CA TYR A 18 -2.49 -14.61 2.59
C TYR A 18 -3.64 -14.82 3.58
N TYR A 19 -4.09 -13.77 4.24
CA TYR A 19 -5.27 -13.85 5.09
C TYR A 19 -6.49 -14.35 4.31
N CYS A 20 -6.83 -13.72 3.19
CA CYS A 20 -7.98 -14.13 2.37
C CYS A 20 -7.83 -15.56 1.85
N GLY A 21 -6.63 -15.95 1.41
CA GLY A 21 -6.36 -17.30 0.94
C GLY A 21 -6.49 -18.35 2.02
N HIS A 22 -6.13 -17.99 3.27
CA HIS A 22 -6.27 -18.89 4.42
C HIS A 22 -7.75 -19.06 4.86
N VAL A 23 -8.50 -17.96 4.90
CA VAL A 23 -9.89 -17.97 5.40
C VAL A 23 -10.88 -18.47 4.35
N TYR A 24 -10.72 -18.07 3.09
CA TYR A 24 -11.68 -18.33 2.02
C TYR A 24 -11.19 -19.26 0.91
N GLY A 25 -9.97 -19.78 1.07
CA GLY A 25 -9.33 -20.60 0.05
C GLY A 25 -8.71 -19.78 -1.08
N SER A 26 -7.93 -20.46 -1.92
CA SER A 26 -7.11 -19.84 -2.97
C SER A 26 -7.89 -19.00 -3.98
N LEU A 27 -9.15 -19.33 -4.24
CA LEU A 27 -10.04 -18.66 -5.19
C LEU A 27 -11.17 -17.89 -4.50
N GLY A 28 -11.17 -17.81 -3.15
CA GLY A 28 -12.23 -17.17 -2.39
C GLY A 28 -12.45 -15.69 -2.75
N TYR A 29 -11.43 -15.00 -3.25
CA TYR A 29 -11.54 -13.62 -3.74
C TYR A 29 -12.52 -13.45 -4.92
N MET A 30 -12.90 -14.53 -5.58
CA MET A 30 -13.91 -14.55 -6.66
C MET A 30 -15.33 -14.65 -6.11
N ASP A 31 -15.50 -14.96 -4.83
CA ASP A 31 -16.81 -15.04 -4.20
C ASP A 31 -17.28 -13.66 -3.74
N LYS A 32 -18.46 -13.26 -4.23
CA LYS A 32 -19.08 -11.98 -3.85
C LYS A 32 -19.39 -11.89 -2.36
N SER A 33 -19.58 -13.01 -1.67
CA SER A 33 -19.97 -13.06 -0.27
C SER A 33 -18.89 -12.53 0.69
N ILE A 34 -17.60 -12.56 0.30
CA ILE A 34 -16.52 -12.02 1.14
C ILE A 34 -16.47 -10.48 1.17
N TYR A 35 -17.23 -9.84 0.32
CA TYR A 35 -17.24 -8.40 0.16
C TYR A 35 -18.46 -7.74 0.80
N ASN A 36 -18.33 -6.49 1.17
CA ASN A 36 -19.40 -5.68 1.71
C ASN A 36 -20.38 -5.20 0.61
N LYS A 37 -21.52 -4.62 1.04
CA LYS A 37 -22.59 -4.17 0.12
C LYS A 37 -22.17 -3.08 -0.88
N LYS A 38 -21.05 -2.39 -0.66
CA LYS A 38 -20.53 -1.33 -1.57
C LYS A 38 -19.69 -1.90 -2.69
N HIS A 39 -19.28 -3.16 -2.59
CA HIS A 39 -18.45 -3.81 -3.59
C HIS A 39 -19.18 -3.95 -4.94
N ASN A 40 -18.54 -3.49 -5.99
CA ASN A 40 -19.00 -3.69 -7.36
C ASN A 40 -18.26 -4.89 -7.97
N HIS A 41 -18.85 -6.08 -7.80
CA HIS A 41 -18.23 -7.33 -8.22
C HIS A 41 -17.98 -7.41 -9.73
N ASP A 42 -18.90 -6.88 -10.55
CA ASP A 42 -18.74 -6.88 -12.01
C ASP A 42 -17.58 -5.97 -12.45
N LYS A 43 -17.46 -4.80 -11.83
CA LYS A 43 -16.31 -3.92 -12.06
C LYS A 43 -15.00 -4.58 -11.61
N PHE A 44 -14.99 -5.25 -10.47
CA PHE A 44 -13.83 -5.98 -9.98
C PHE A 44 -13.40 -7.07 -10.98
N ARG A 45 -14.34 -7.89 -11.46
CA ARG A 45 -14.06 -8.93 -12.47
C ARG A 45 -13.53 -8.35 -13.79
N LYS A 46 -14.08 -7.24 -14.24
CA LYS A 46 -13.57 -6.55 -15.44
C LYS A 46 -12.11 -6.10 -15.24
N LEU A 47 -11.78 -5.48 -14.12
CA LEU A 47 -10.41 -5.06 -13.81
C LEU A 47 -9.46 -6.26 -13.68
N LEU A 48 -9.93 -7.35 -13.09
CA LEU A 48 -9.18 -8.61 -13.00
C LEU A 48 -8.82 -9.14 -14.38
N ASN A 49 -9.80 -9.20 -15.29
CA ASN A 49 -9.56 -9.65 -16.65
C ASN A 49 -8.59 -8.72 -17.41
N VAL A 50 -8.67 -7.41 -17.20
CA VAL A 50 -7.69 -6.46 -17.76
C VAL A 50 -6.29 -6.77 -17.26
N CYS A 51 -6.12 -6.97 -15.95
CA CYS A 51 -4.81 -7.31 -15.37
C CYS A 51 -4.25 -8.62 -15.96
N ILE A 52 -5.08 -9.65 -16.15
CA ILE A 52 -4.66 -10.92 -16.76
C ILE A 52 -4.24 -10.71 -18.21
N GLU A 53 -5.01 -9.92 -18.98
CA GLU A 53 -4.73 -9.69 -20.40
C GLU A 53 -3.47 -8.82 -20.60
N GLU A 54 -3.28 -7.77 -19.79
CA GLU A 54 -2.05 -6.95 -19.80
C GLU A 54 -0.79 -7.78 -19.50
N ASN A 55 -0.93 -8.86 -18.73
CA ASN A 55 0.16 -9.75 -18.35
C ASN A 55 0.18 -11.10 -19.09
N LYS A 56 -0.59 -11.24 -20.19
CA LYS A 56 -0.76 -12.50 -20.92
C LYS A 56 0.55 -13.14 -21.42
N ASN A 57 1.58 -12.35 -21.62
CA ASN A 57 2.89 -12.83 -22.06
C ASN A 57 3.77 -13.37 -20.92
N SER A 58 3.41 -13.13 -19.65
CA SER A 58 4.16 -13.67 -18.53
C SER A 58 4.02 -15.19 -18.45
N LEU A 59 5.11 -15.88 -18.07
CA LEU A 59 5.12 -17.32 -17.90
C LEU A 59 4.06 -17.78 -16.89
N VAL A 60 3.84 -17.02 -15.84
CA VAL A 60 2.85 -17.33 -14.80
C VAL A 60 1.43 -17.33 -15.37
N VAL A 61 1.08 -16.33 -16.19
CA VAL A 61 -0.26 -16.26 -16.79
C VAL A 61 -0.46 -17.38 -17.79
N LYS A 62 0.52 -17.65 -18.67
CA LYS A 62 0.48 -18.76 -19.61
C LYS A 62 0.27 -20.09 -18.90
N HIS A 63 1.09 -20.37 -17.88
CA HIS A 63 1.01 -21.57 -17.09
C HIS A 63 -0.38 -21.77 -16.44
N HIS A 64 -0.96 -20.73 -15.86
CA HIS A 64 -2.29 -20.84 -15.23
C HIS A 64 -3.41 -21.00 -16.27
N LYS A 65 -3.30 -20.36 -17.44
CA LYS A 65 -4.26 -20.58 -18.54
C LYS A 65 -4.21 -22.02 -19.06
N GLU A 66 -3.01 -22.58 -19.21
CA GLU A 66 -2.83 -23.92 -19.79
C GLU A 66 -3.10 -25.07 -18.80
N LYS A 67 -2.69 -24.92 -17.55
CA LYS A 67 -2.71 -26.01 -16.55
C LYS A 67 -3.85 -25.92 -15.53
N TYR A 68 -4.42 -24.74 -15.31
CA TYR A 68 -5.40 -24.48 -14.26
C TYR A 68 -6.66 -23.78 -14.78
N ASP A 69 -6.98 -23.93 -16.08
CA ASP A 69 -8.18 -23.39 -16.70
C ASP A 69 -8.37 -21.89 -16.43
N GLY A 70 -7.26 -21.13 -16.44
CA GLY A 70 -7.26 -19.70 -16.15
C GLY A 70 -7.62 -19.34 -14.70
N LYS A 71 -7.57 -20.27 -13.78
CA LYS A 71 -7.79 -20.02 -12.36
C LYS A 71 -6.49 -19.60 -11.70
N PHE A 72 -6.50 -18.45 -11.02
CA PHE A 72 -5.34 -17.87 -10.35
C PHE A 72 -5.54 -17.88 -8.84
N PRO A 73 -4.69 -18.54 -8.05
CA PRO A 73 -4.71 -18.35 -6.59
C PRO A 73 -4.52 -16.88 -6.21
N ILE A 74 -5.11 -16.45 -5.10
CA ILE A 74 -5.04 -15.04 -4.66
C ILE A 74 -3.61 -14.53 -4.51
N TRP A 75 -2.68 -15.35 -4.01
CA TRP A 75 -1.27 -14.99 -3.85
C TRP A 75 -0.50 -14.88 -5.18
N VAL A 76 -1.06 -15.39 -6.28
CA VAL A 76 -0.53 -15.22 -7.64
C VAL A 76 -1.12 -13.99 -8.29
N ILE A 77 -2.45 -13.87 -8.30
CA ILE A 77 -3.13 -12.81 -9.03
C ILE A 77 -2.88 -11.43 -8.42
N ILE A 78 -2.65 -11.35 -7.12
CA ILE A 78 -2.42 -10.08 -6.41
C ILE A 78 -1.14 -9.37 -6.89
N GLU A 79 -0.16 -10.11 -7.43
CA GLU A 79 1.06 -9.53 -7.99
C GLU A 79 0.79 -8.68 -9.25
N PHE A 80 -0.34 -8.93 -9.91
CA PHE A 80 -0.75 -8.18 -11.10
C PHE A 80 -1.70 -7.03 -10.78
N PHE A 81 -2.19 -6.93 -9.55
CA PHE A 81 -3.10 -5.85 -9.18
C PHE A 81 -2.40 -4.49 -9.17
N SER A 82 -3.08 -3.48 -9.71
CA SER A 82 -2.63 -2.10 -9.49
C SER A 82 -2.76 -1.71 -8.01
N MET A 83 -2.00 -0.69 -7.59
CA MET A 83 -2.09 -0.17 -6.22
C MET A 83 -3.51 0.29 -5.87
N GLY A 84 -4.24 0.83 -6.84
CA GLY A 84 -5.65 1.19 -6.66
C GLY A 84 -6.52 -0.04 -6.38
N MET A 85 -6.36 -1.13 -7.15
CA MET A 85 -7.10 -2.37 -6.91
C MET A 85 -6.82 -2.95 -5.52
N LEU A 86 -5.56 -2.92 -5.08
CA LEU A 86 -5.16 -3.41 -3.76
C LEU A 86 -5.83 -2.62 -2.62
N SER A 87 -5.85 -1.30 -2.75
CA SER A 87 -6.51 -0.42 -1.79
C SER A 87 -8.03 -0.67 -1.73
N TYR A 88 -8.68 -0.84 -2.89
CA TYR A 88 -10.10 -1.16 -2.95
C TYR A 88 -10.38 -2.58 -2.46
N PHE A 89 -9.54 -3.55 -2.77
CA PHE A 89 -9.70 -4.94 -2.31
C PHE A 89 -9.90 -4.99 -0.78
N TYR A 90 -9.00 -4.37 0.00
CA TYR A 90 -9.17 -4.26 1.46
C TYR A 90 -10.43 -3.49 1.85
N ALA A 91 -10.68 -2.34 1.22
CA ALA A 91 -11.80 -1.46 1.58
C ALA A 91 -13.16 -2.12 1.34
N ASP A 92 -13.22 -3.07 0.41
CA ASP A 92 -14.44 -3.75 0.00
C ASP A 92 -14.70 -5.06 0.77
N LEU A 93 -13.71 -5.61 1.51
CA LEU A 93 -13.93 -6.80 2.35
C LEU A 93 -15.05 -6.60 3.37
N GLN A 94 -15.60 -7.69 3.91
CA GLN A 94 -16.53 -7.65 5.03
C GLN A 94 -15.93 -6.96 6.25
N SER A 95 -16.77 -6.34 7.08
CA SER A 95 -16.31 -5.55 8.22
C SER A 95 -15.52 -6.38 9.25
N GLY A 96 -15.82 -7.66 9.40
CA GLY A 96 -15.09 -8.60 10.25
C GLY A 96 -13.65 -8.74 9.81
N ASP A 97 -13.43 -9.01 8.51
CA ASP A 97 -12.10 -9.15 7.93
C ASP A 97 -11.30 -7.86 7.98
N GLN A 98 -11.94 -6.74 7.67
CA GLN A 98 -11.30 -5.42 7.78
C GLN A 98 -10.80 -5.16 9.20
N LYS A 99 -11.59 -5.50 10.22
CA LYS A 99 -11.22 -5.34 11.64
C LYS A 99 -10.06 -6.26 12.01
N TYR A 100 -10.14 -7.53 11.63
CA TYR A 100 -9.08 -8.50 11.88
C TYR A 100 -7.75 -8.05 11.25
N ILE A 101 -7.75 -7.77 9.95
CA ILE A 101 -6.56 -7.32 9.24
C ILE A 101 -5.97 -6.05 9.87
N ALA A 102 -6.81 -5.04 10.15
CA ALA A 102 -6.34 -3.79 10.73
C ALA A 102 -5.73 -4.00 12.12
N LYS A 103 -6.39 -4.79 12.99
CA LYS A 103 -5.96 -4.96 14.36
C LYS A 103 -4.80 -5.95 14.48
N GLU A 104 -4.96 -7.16 13.92
CA GLU A 104 -4.01 -8.25 14.17
C GLU A 104 -2.76 -8.18 13.27
N ILE A 105 -2.88 -7.60 12.07
CA ILE A 105 -1.76 -7.54 11.12
C ILE A 105 -1.03 -6.19 11.21
N TYR A 106 -1.77 -5.08 11.45
CA TYR A 106 -1.20 -3.73 11.39
C TYR A 106 -1.30 -2.95 12.70
N ASP A 107 -1.83 -3.55 13.75
CA ASP A 107 -2.06 -2.92 15.06
C ASP A 107 -2.65 -1.50 14.95
N THR A 108 -3.74 -1.38 14.16
CA THR A 108 -4.39 -0.10 13.92
C THR A 108 -5.89 -0.24 13.74
N SER A 109 -6.58 0.89 13.57
CA SER A 109 -8.01 0.90 13.26
C SER A 109 -8.28 0.72 11.76
N VAL A 110 -9.48 0.20 11.44
CA VAL A 110 -9.95 0.11 10.03
C VAL A 110 -9.90 1.46 9.32
N ALA A 111 -10.27 2.54 10.04
CA ALA A 111 -10.28 3.88 9.46
C ALA A 111 -8.87 4.38 9.14
N CYS A 112 -7.90 4.10 10.01
CA CYS A 112 -6.49 4.42 9.77
C CYS A 112 -5.96 3.59 8.59
N LEU A 113 -6.11 2.27 8.61
CA LEU A 113 -5.56 1.41 7.55
C LEU A 113 -6.13 1.76 6.17
N LYS A 114 -7.45 1.99 6.05
CA LYS A 114 -8.05 2.46 4.79
C LYS A 114 -7.44 3.76 4.30
N SER A 115 -7.22 4.72 5.20
CA SER A 115 -6.60 6.00 4.83
C SER A 115 -5.14 5.83 4.44
N TRP A 116 -4.39 4.97 5.12
CA TRP A 116 -2.98 4.69 4.85
C TRP A 116 -2.77 4.04 3.48
N LEU A 117 -3.57 3.02 3.15
CA LEU A 117 -3.50 2.38 1.84
C LEU A 117 -3.78 3.38 0.70
N ARG A 118 -4.72 4.31 0.90
CA ARG A 118 -5.00 5.37 -0.06
C ARG A 118 -3.84 6.35 -0.18
N CYS A 119 -3.23 6.75 0.95
CA CYS A 119 -2.06 7.63 0.98
C CYS A 119 -0.88 7.02 0.23
N ILE A 120 -0.56 5.75 0.50
CA ILE A 120 0.53 5.04 -0.18
C ILE A 120 0.25 4.87 -1.66
N THR A 121 -1.00 4.63 -2.06
CA THR A 121 -1.37 4.58 -3.48
C THR A 121 -1.09 5.91 -4.17
N ASP A 122 -1.47 7.03 -3.55
CA ASP A 122 -1.25 8.39 -4.09
C ASP A 122 0.26 8.71 -4.19
N LEU A 123 1.02 8.46 -3.12
CA LEU A 123 2.47 8.64 -3.10
C LEU A 123 3.16 7.81 -4.19
N ARG A 124 2.87 6.50 -4.22
CA ARG A 124 3.47 5.58 -5.21
C ARG A 124 3.17 6.01 -6.64
N ASN A 125 1.94 6.40 -6.93
CA ASN A 125 1.57 6.82 -8.29
C ASN A 125 2.33 8.08 -8.70
N ARG A 126 2.50 9.05 -7.81
CA ARG A 126 3.32 10.22 -8.10
C ARG A 126 4.78 9.86 -8.37
N CYS A 127 5.38 9.01 -7.55
CA CYS A 127 6.75 8.55 -7.76
C CYS A 127 6.88 7.78 -9.09
N ALA A 128 5.93 6.89 -9.40
CA ALA A 128 5.96 6.09 -10.63
C ALA A 128 5.80 6.93 -11.92
N HIS A 129 5.14 8.07 -11.82
CA HIS A 129 4.98 9.01 -12.93
C HIS A 129 6.02 10.15 -12.91
N TYR A 130 7.09 10.04 -12.11
CA TYR A 130 8.15 11.06 -11.97
C TYR A 130 7.60 12.47 -11.67
N SER A 131 6.46 12.53 -10.97
CA SER A 131 5.80 13.80 -10.64
C SER A 131 6.50 14.46 -9.48
N ARG A 132 6.63 15.81 -9.54
CA ARG A 132 7.25 16.58 -8.47
C ARG A 132 6.54 16.38 -7.13
N LEU A 133 7.31 16.11 -6.06
CA LEU A 133 6.84 15.99 -4.68
C LEU A 133 7.00 17.31 -3.90
N TYR A 134 7.99 18.11 -4.26
CA TYR A 134 8.27 19.39 -3.63
C TYR A 134 7.11 20.38 -3.85
N TYR A 135 6.68 21.07 -2.81
CA TYR A 135 5.46 21.92 -2.76
C TYR A 135 4.14 21.19 -3.01
N TRP A 136 4.15 19.88 -3.20
CA TRP A 136 2.92 19.17 -3.49
C TRP A 136 2.02 19.01 -2.26
N SER A 137 0.70 19.05 -2.48
CA SER A 137 -0.32 18.68 -1.51
C SER A 137 -1.05 17.44 -2.00
N PHE A 138 -0.92 16.33 -1.24
CA PHE A 138 -1.58 15.08 -1.55
C PHE A 138 -3.09 15.17 -1.38
N THR A 139 -3.84 14.40 -2.18
CA THR A 139 -5.31 14.37 -2.07
C THR A 139 -5.76 13.66 -0.81
N ALA A 140 -5.05 12.62 -0.42
CA ALA A 140 -5.34 11.85 0.78
C ALA A 140 -4.65 12.45 2.01
N LEU A 141 -5.45 12.70 3.07
CA LEU A 141 -4.96 13.03 4.40
C LEU A 141 -4.90 11.75 5.24
N PRO A 142 -3.73 11.36 5.77
CA PRO A 142 -3.64 10.18 6.60
C PRO A 142 -4.37 10.36 7.93
N LYS A 143 -5.16 9.36 8.32
CA LYS A 143 -5.71 9.29 9.67
C LYS A 143 -4.67 8.62 10.57
N MET A 144 -4.29 9.28 11.64
CA MET A 144 -3.38 8.73 12.63
C MET A 144 -4.14 8.24 13.87
N PRO A 145 -3.60 7.28 14.63
CA PRO A 145 -4.12 6.95 15.95
C PRO A 145 -4.17 8.18 16.85
N LYS A 146 -5.08 8.20 17.83
CA LYS A 146 -5.30 9.35 18.72
C LYS A 146 -4.04 9.72 19.52
N GLU A 147 -3.21 8.76 19.80
CA GLU A 147 -1.96 8.91 20.55
C GLU A 147 -0.80 9.50 19.71
N SER A 148 -1.02 9.68 18.42
CA SER A 148 0.01 10.21 17.52
C SER A 148 0.11 11.73 17.65
N VAL A 149 1.28 12.21 18.07
CA VAL A 149 1.61 13.64 18.18
C VAL A 149 2.04 14.23 16.82
N ALA A 150 2.28 13.36 15.82
CA ALA A 150 2.79 13.77 14.53
C ALA A 150 1.81 14.70 13.77
N PRO A 151 2.31 15.74 13.09
CA PRO A 151 1.48 16.66 12.35
C PRO A 151 0.74 15.94 11.23
N GLN A 152 -0.58 16.11 11.19
CA GLN A 152 -1.41 15.54 10.13
C GLN A 152 -1.66 16.63 9.08
N ASN A 153 -0.91 16.56 8.00
CA ASN A 153 -1.09 17.45 6.86
C ASN A 153 -1.03 16.68 5.54
N ARG A 154 -1.30 17.37 4.44
CA ARG A 154 -1.28 16.77 3.09
C ARG A 154 0.10 16.90 2.43
N LYS A 155 1.18 16.94 3.20
CA LYS A 155 2.53 17.08 2.70
C LYS A 155 3.27 15.73 2.72
N LEU A 156 4.44 15.71 2.12
CA LEU A 156 5.24 14.49 1.94
C LEU A 156 5.59 13.82 3.28
N PHE A 157 5.92 14.59 4.31
CA PHE A 157 6.26 14.03 5.62
C PHE A 157 5.15 13.14 6.19
N SER A 158 3.88 13.57 6.10
CA SER A 158 2.76 12.75 6.56
C SER A 158 2.59 11.45 5.76
N GLN A 159 2.98 11.43 4.48
CA GLN A 159 2.98 10.20 3.67
C GLN A 159 4.13 9.26 4.07
N ILE A 160 5.29 9.82 4.41
CA ILE A 160 6.44 9.05 4.91
C ILE A 160 6.15 8.43 6.29
N LEU A 161 5.44 9.16 7.16
CA LEU A 161 4.95 8.59 8.43
C LEU A 161 4.03 7.38 8.22
N VAL A 162 3.14 7.44 7.23
CA VAL A 162 2.31 6.29 6.86
C VAL A 162 3.16 5.15 6.34
N LEU A 163 4.15 5.44 5.49
CA LEU A 163 5.08 4.43 4.98
C LEU A 163 5.80 3.71 6.13
N LYS A 164 6.32 4.47 7.10
CA LYS A 164 6.93 3.91 8.32
C LYS A 164 5.99 2.98 9.08
N ARG A 165 4.72 3.39 9.28
CA ARG A 165 3.71 2.59 9.98
C ARG A 165 3.40 1.27 9.28
N LEU A 166 3.47 1.25 7.96
CA LEU A 166 3.20 0.08 7.13
C LEU A 166 4.46 -0.76 6.86
N TYR A 167 5.65 -0.22 7.14
CA TYR A 167 6.92 -0.91 6.86
C TYR A 167 7.07 -2.13 7.78
N PRO A 168 7.29 -3.34 7.22
CA PRO A 168 7.22 -4.57 8.01
C PRO A 168 8.41 -4.77 8.96
N ASP A 169 9.59 -4.26 8.60
CA ASP A 169 10.83 -4.44 9.36
C ASP A 169 11.36 -3.10 9.88
N LYS A 170 11.19 -2.88 11.19
CA LYS A 170 11.67 -1.67 11.85
C LYS A 170 13.20 -1.53 11.85
N LYS A 171 13.94 -2.64 11.85
CA LYS A 171 15.40 -2.58 11.81
C LYS A 171 15.87 -2.16 10.41
N GLU A 172 15.28 -2.73 9.37
CA GLU A 172 15.57 -2.32 7.99
C GLU A 172 15.13 -0.88 7.74
N TRP A 173 13.98 -0.44 8.29
CA TRP A 173 13.58 0.97 8.24
C TRP A 173 14.68 1.89 8.78
N ASN A 174 15.16 1.66 10.00
CA ASN A 174 16.14 2.54 10.63
C ASN A 174 17.52 2.45 9.98
N SER A 175 17.98 1.25 9.62
CA SER A 175 19.33 1.06 9.08
C SER A 175 19.49 1.44 7.61
N LYS A 176 18.41 1.37 6.83
CA LYS A 176 18.45 1.61 5.39
C LYS A 176 17.63 2.82 4.99
N VAL A 177 16.31 2.80 5.24
CA VAL A 177 15.43 3.87 4.74
C VAL A 177 15.77 5.21 5.39
N MET A 178 16.01 5.24 6.70
CA MET A 178 16.40 6.46 7.40
C MET A 178 17.77 6.98 6.98
N THR A 179 18.72 6.08 6.71
CA THR A 179 20.06 6.45 6.22
C THR A 179 19.97 7.07 4.83
N GLU A 180 19.23 6.43 3.90
CA GLU A 180 19.03 6.95 2.55
C GLU A 180 18.27 8.28 2.55
N LEU A 181 17.21 8.39 3.38
CA LEU A 181 16.44 9.63 3.50
C LEU A 181 17.29 10.79 4.02
N ARG A 182 18.11 10.53 5.03
CA ARG A 182 19.04 11.52 5.59
C ARG A 182 20.05 11.96 4.55
N ALA A 183 20.68 11.04 3.83
CA ALA A 183 21.65 11.35 2.79
C ALA A 183 21.06 12.24 1.68
N VAL A 184 19.82 11.95 1.24
CA VAL A 184 19.13 12.79 0.25
C VAL A 184 18.83 14.18 0.81
N ILE A 185 18.42 14.30 2.07
CA ILE A 185 18.15 15.61 2.69
C ILE A 185 19.45 16.43 2.81
N GLU A 186 20.55 15.81 3.24
CA GLU A 186 21.87 16.46 3.35
C GLU A 186 22.41 16.88 1.96
N GLU A 187 22.21 16.05 0.93
CA GLU A 187 22.65 16.37 -0.45
C GLU A 187 21.97 17.64 -1.03
N TYR A 188 20.70 17.88 -0.65
CA TYR A 188 19.92 19.00 -1.18
C TYR A 188 19.56 20.06 -0.14
N GLU A 189 20.29 20.14 0.99
CA GLU A 189 19.94 21.07 2.09
C GLU A 189 19.97 22.55 1.68
N ASP A 190 20.86 22.93 0.76
CA ASP A 190 20.98 24.27 0.23
C ASP A 190 19.88 24.62 -0.80
N ASP A 191 19.30 23.60 -1.44
CA ASP A 191 18.33 23.77 -2.54
C ASP A 191 16.88 23.67 -2.08
N ILE A 192 16.61 22.97 -0.95
CA ILE A 192 15.25 22.69 -0.49
C ILE A 192 15.00 23.17 0.94
N SER A 193 13.79 23.64 1.19
CA SER A 193 13.31 23.84 2.55
C SER A 193 12.38 22.69 2.95
N LEU A 194 12.74 21.95 3.99
CA LEU A 194 11.96 20.84 4.52
C LEU A 194 10.56 21.25 4.97
N LYS A 195 10.37 22.51 5.36
CA LYS A 195 9.07 23.09 5.71
C LYS A 195 8.06 23.00 4.55
N HIS A 196 8.50 23.18 3.30
CA HIS A 196 7.64 23.13 2.12
C HIS A 196 7.07 21.74 1.84
N ILE A 197 7.73 20.70 2.31
CA ILE A 197 7.31 19.29 2.20
C ILE A 197 6.79 18.74 3.53
N GLY A 198 6.62 19.61 4.53
CA GLY A 198 5.93 19.35 5.79
C GLY A 198 6.74 18.64 6.86
N PHE A 199 8.06 18.64 6.76
CA PHE A 199 8.93 18.08 7.80
C PHE A 199 9.00 19.04 8.99
N PRO A 200 8.74 18.57 10.22
CA PRO A 200 8.97 19.32 11.45
C PRO A 200 10.47 19.34 11.81
N GLN A 201 10.85 20.17 12.77
CA GLN A 201 12.26 20.22 13.21
C GLN A 201 12.76 18.89 13.79
N ASP A 202 11.89 18.17 14.50
CA ASP A 202 12.16 16.85 15.12
C ASP A 202 11.77 15.67 14.20
N TRP A 203 11.82 15.87 12.88
CA TRP A 203 11.40 14.87 11.90
C TRP A 203 12.17 13.55 12.04
N TYR A 204 13.44 13.62 12.39
CA TYR A 204 14.29 12.45 12.50
C TYR A 204 13.79 11.55 13.64
N GLU A 205 13.62 12.11 14.83
CA GLU A 205 13.12 11.39 16.01
C GLU A 205 11.72 10.81 15.77
N GLN A 206 10.85 11.54 15.04
CA GLN A 206 9.51 11.04 14.69
C GLN A 206 9.57 9.87 13.72
N LEU A 207 10.55 9.81 12.83
CA LEU A 207 10.71 8.72 11.88
C LEU A 207 11.55 7.55 12.41
N GLU A 208 12.43 7.74 13.37
CA GLU A 208 13.26 6.69 13.97
C GLU A 208 12.48 5.85 14.99
N ARG A 209 11.58 6.44 15.78
CA ARG A 209 10.76 5.75 16.82
C ARG A 209 9.72 4.80 16.17
#